data_2d9e688146d948c158a4053952e5e612
#
_entry.id   2d9e688146d948c158a4053952e5e612
#
_cell.length_a   1.000
_cell.length_b   1.000
_cell.length_c   1.000
_cell.angle_alpha   90.00
_cell.angle_beta   90.00
_cell.angle_gamma   90.00
#
_symmetry.space_group_name_H-M   'P 1'
#
loop_
_entity.id
_entity.type
_entity.pdbx_description
1 polymer ?
#
loop_
_entity_poly.entity_id
_entity_poly.type
_entity_poly.pdbx_seq_one_letter_code
_entity_poly.pdbx_strand_id
1 'polypeptide(L)'
;YFIVFGNCNSFSRKCDCKCCSLFFVKKAKNKIVTIDEINFIIHKKIKVDSNFFIISEKFIKLFYDFKSRLKNISAAGGLVLNVENKILTIYKNNVWDLPKGKVQNENILEAAVREIKEETNADVDLIKKNKIITWHIYYELEQINLKETSWFLMRIKNNSTLIPQKEESITNLRWADIDEFQNLKTYNSI
;
A
#
# COMPACT_ATOMS: atom_id res chain seq x y z
N TYR A 1 5.58 -9.05 -4.63
CA TYR A 1 4.57 -10.04 -4.21
C TYR A 1 3.55 -9.35 -3.32
N PHE A 2 2.27 -9.63 -3.54
CA PHE A 2 1.20 -9.18 -2.67
C PHE A 2 0.64 -10.38 -1.95
N ILE A 3 0.59 -10.32 -0.63
CA ILE A 3 -0.08 -11.31 0.20
C ILE A 3 -1.33 -10.61 0.73
N VAL A 4 -2.48 -11.15 0.36
CA VAL A 4 -3.76 -10.64 0.79
C VAL A 4 -4.30 -11.55 1.87
N PHE A 5 -4.61 -10.97 3.01
CA PHE A 5 -5.22 -11.66 4.13
C PHE A 5 -6.69 -11.26 4.22
N GLY A 6 -7.57 -12.18 4.40
CA GLY A 6 -8.96 -11.82 4.35
C GLY A 6 -9.99 -12.78 4.97
N ASN A 7 -11.30 -12.45 5.01
CA ASN A 7 -12.40 -13.19 5.65
C ASN A 7 -13.29 -13.92 4.63
N CYS A 8 -13.65 -15.17 4.88
CA CYS A 8 -14.37 -16.07 3.99
C CYS A 8 -15.72 -15.57 3.45
N ASN A 9 -16.39 -14.69 4.21
CA ASN A 9 -17.75 -14.22 3.87
C ASN A 9 -17.82 -13.35 2.60
N SER A 10 -16.67 -12.94 2.03
CA SER A 10 -16.61 -12.10 0.82
C SER A 10 -16.26 -12.87 -0.46
N PHE A 11 -16.01 -14.19 -0.39
CA PHE A 11 -15.36 -14.92 -1.49
C PHE A 11 -16.23 -15.86 -2.28
N SER A 12 -17.40 -15.94 -2.22
CA SER A 12 -18.26 -16.81 -3.03
C SER A 12 -19.15 -17.79 -2.25
N ARG A 13 -20.25 -18.08 -2.90
CA ARG A 13 -21.36 -18.90 -2.46
C ARG A 13 -21.05 -20.39 -2.20
N LYS A 14 -19.79 -20.78 -1.98
CA LYS A 14 -19.37 -22.18 -1.80
C LYS A 14 -18.33 -22.44 -0.72
N CYS A 15 -18.13 -21.52 0.23
CA CYS A 15 -17.23 -21.81 1.36
C CYS A 15 -18.04 -22.02 2.63
N ASP A 16 -18.12 -23.27 3.11
CA ASP A 16 -18.83 -23.67 4.33
C ASP A 16 -18.03 -23.40 5.62
N CYS A 17 -16.91 -22.69 5.55
CA CYS A 17 -16.11 -22.38 6.72
C CYS A 17 -16.53 -21.05 7.38
N LYS A 18 -16.85 -21.07 8.66
CA LYS A 18 -17.36 -19.91 9.45
C LYS A 18 -16.30 -18.90 9.91
N CYS A 19 -15.08 -18.89 9.37
CA CYS A 19 -13.92 -18.33 10.10
C CYS A 19 -12.81 -17.64 9.29
N CYS A 20 -12.97 -17.26 8.03
CA CYS A 20 -11.89 -16.68 7.22
C CYS A 20 -12.13 -15.22 6.85
N SER A 21 -11.13 -14.36 6.92
CA SER A 21 -11.19 -12.96 6.51
C SER A 21 -10.24 -12.63 5.35
N LEU A 22 -10.68 -12.07 4.25
CA LEU A 22 -9.97 -11.77 3.00
C LEU A 22 -10.12 -10.32 2.51
N PHE A 23 -9.06 -9.74 1.92
CA PHE A 23 -9.11 -8.46 1.18
C PHE A 23 -8.98 -8.65 -0.33
N PHE A 24 -9.70 -7.89 -1.12
CA PHE A 24 -9.77 -8.04 -2.59
C PHE A 24 -8.69 -7.24 -3.31
N VAL A 25 -8.05 -7.88 -4.30
CA VAL A 25 -7.34 -7.20 -5.39
C VAL A 25 -7.85 -7.72 -6.73
N LYS A 26 -8.30 -6.82 -7.61
CA LYS A 26 -8.77 -7.13 -8.96
C LYS A 26 -7.61 -7.56 -9.87
N LYS A 27 -7.80 -8.67 -10.61
CA LYS A 27 -6.99 -9.17 -11.73
C LYS A 27 -5.62 -9.78 -11.39
N ALA A 28 -5.63 -11.03 -10.87
CA ALA A 28 -4.55 -11.99 -11.11
C ALA A 28 -5.03 -13.42 -10.88
N LYS A 29 -4.32 -14.42 -11.39
CA LYS A 29 -4.60 -15.84 -11.11
C LYS A 29 -4.39 -16.09 -9.61
N ASN A 30 -5.48 -16.40 -8.92
CA ASN A 30 -5.48 -16.58 -7.46
C ASN A 30 -5.04 -18.00 -7.10
N LYS A 31 -4.09 -18.13 -6.17
CA LYS A 31 -3.67 -19.42 -5.62
C LYS A 31 -3.74 -19.36 -4.10
N ILE A 32 -4.41 -20.37 -3.49
CA ILE A 32 -4.38 -20.57 -2.04
C ILE A 32 -3.06 -21.28 -1.71
N VAL A 33 -2.33 -20.74 -0.76
CA VAL A 33 -1.01 -21.25 -0.36
C VAL A 33 -0.85 -21.22 1.16
N THR A 34 0.03 -22.09 1.65
CA THR A 34 0.47 -22.08 3.05
C THR A 34 1.57 -21.02 3.28
N ILE A 35 1.82 -20.68 4.53
CA ILE A 35 2.95 -19.79 4.88
C ILE A 35 4.29 -20.37 4.44
N ASP A 36 4.46 -21.68 4.55
CA ASP A 36 5.72 -22.33 4.18
C ASP A 36 5.96 -22.28 2.67
N GLU A 37 4.91 -22.43 1.86
CA GLU A 37 4.99 -22.22 0.41
C GLU A 37 5.34 -20.78 0.06
N ILE A 38 4.77 -19.79 0.77
CA ILE A 38 5.13 -18.38 0.58
C ILE A 38 6.58 -18.13 0.95
N ASN A 39 7.03 -18.60 2.12
CA ASN A 39 8.43 -18.51 2.53
C ASN A 39 9.37 -19.12 1.49
N PHE A 40 9.03 -20.32 0.97
CA PHE A 40 9.80 -20.96 -0.09
C PHE A 40 9.87 -20.12 -1.36
N ILE A 41 8.74 -19.56 -1.82
CA ILE A 41 8.66 -18.70 -3.02
C ILE A 41 9.52 -17.46 -2.83
N ILE A 42 9.43 -16.82 -1.68
CA ILE A 42 10.16 -15.60 -1.37
C ILE A 42 11.68 -15.88 -1.29
N HIS A 43 12.10 -16.91 -0.53
CA HIS A 43 13.51 -17.27 -0.39
C HIS A 43 14.16 -17.73 -1.70
N LYS A 44 13.41 -18.41 -2.55
CA LYS A 44 13.91 -18.87 -3.87
C LYS A 44 13.86 -17.80 -4.95
N LYS A 45 13.41 -16.56 -4.62
CA LYS A 45 13.28 -15.46 -5.59
C LYS A 45 12.44 -15.83 -6.82
N ILE A 46 11.48 -16.75 -6.66
CA ILE A 46 10.65 -17.21 -7.76
C ILE A 46 9.75 -16.06 -8.19
N LYS A 47 9.87 -15.61 -9.43
CA LYS A 47 8.91 -14.68 -10.02
C LYS A 47 7.57 -15.38 -10.16
N VAL A 48 6.56 -14.87 -9.48
CA VAL A 48 5.19 -15.39 -9.57
C VAL A 48 4.26 -14.25 -9.94
N ASP A 49 3.55 -14.44 -11.02
CA ASP A 49 2.56 -13.49 -11.54
C ASP A 49 1.19 -13.77 -10.91
N SER A 50 1.16 -13.94 -9.59
CA SER A 50 -0.04 -14.36 -8.88
C SER A 50 -0.16 -13.69 -7.52
N ASN A 51 -1.38 -13.40 -7.11
CA ASN A 51 -1.69 -13.06 -5.74
C ASN A 51 -1.81 -14.36 -4.92
N PHE A 52 -1.31 -14.33 -3.69
CA PHE A 52 -1.42 -15.44 -2.76
C PHE A 52 -2.45 -15.11 -1.70
N PHE A 53 -3.26 -16.11 -1.37
CA PHE A 53 -4.27 -16.02 -0.33
C PHE A 53 -3.92 -17.00 0.78
N ILE A 54 -3.81 -16.50 1.99
CA ILE A 54 -3.65 -17.32 3.19
C ILE A 54 -4.98 -17.35 3.90
N ILE A 55 -5.54 -18.54 4.05
CA ILE A 55 -6.80 -18.76 4.75
C ILE A 55 -6.48 -19.49 6.05
N SER A 56 -6.90 -18.94 7.19
CA SER A 56 -6.68 -19.55 8.50
C SER A 56 -7.72 -19.10 9.52
N GLU A 57 -8.16 -20.02 10.36
CA GLU A 57 -8.99 -19.70 11.54
C GLU A 57 -8.23 -18.84 12.56
N LYS A 58 -6.91 -18.98 12.62
CA LYS A 58 -6.01 -18.21 13.49
C LYS A 58 -5.27 -17.13 12.73
N PHE A 59 -5.95 -16.49 11.80
CA PHE A 59 -5.41 -15.49 10.88
C PHE A 59 -4.55 -14.42 11.55
N ILE A 60 -5.03 -13.81 12.65
CA ILE A 60 -4.30 -12.74 13.35
C ILE A 60 -2.94 -13.25 13.87
N LYS A 61 -2.91 -14.42 14.53
CA LYS A 61 -1.66 -15.01 15.01
C LYS A 61 -0.72 -15.31 13.85
N LEU A 62 -1.24 -15.92 12.80
CA LEU A 62 -0.48 -16.27 11.60
C LEU A 62 0.13 -15.03 10.92
N PHE A 63 -0.61 -13.94 10.83
CA PHE A 63 -0.13 -12.68 10.29
C PHE A 63 1.01 -12.10 11.12
N TYR A 64 0.88 -12.08 12.46
CA TYR A 64 1.94 -11.60 13.34
C TYR A 64 3.18 -12.50 13.33
N ASP A 65 3.02 -13.82 13.28
CA ASP A 65 4.13 -14.77 13.14
C ASP A 65 4.87 -14.55 11.81
N PHE A 66 4.14 -14.33 10.72
CA PHE A 66 4.72 -14.00 9.43
C PHE A 66 5.45 -12.64 9.46
N LYS A 67 4.79 -11.60 9.99
CA LYS A 67 5.36 -10.25 10.13
C LYS A 67 6.65 -10.25 10.95
N SER A 68 6.73 -11.06 12.02
CA SER A 68 7.91 -11.13 12.89
C SER A 68 9.16 -11.71 12.22
N ARG A 69 9.01 -12.43 11.11
CA ARG A 69 10.12 -13.04 10.34
C ARG A 69 10.69 -12.13 9.26
N LEU A 70 10.09 -10.97 9.07
CA LEU A 70 10.46 -10.02 8.02
C LEU A 70 11.05 -8.75 8.60
N LYS A 71 11.88 -8.05 7.83
CA LYS A 71 12.27 -6.70 8.17
C LYS A 71 11.08 -5.76 7.98
N ASN A 72 10.56 -5.24 9.08
CA ASN A 72 9.42 -4.34 9.06
C ASN A 72 9.87 -2.90 8.79
N ILE A 73 9.23 -2.26 7.80
CA ILE A 73 9.45 -0.86 7.45
C ILE A 73 8.11 -0.15 7.61
N SER A 74 8.08 0.85 8.48
CA SER A 74 6.93 1.73 8.64
C SER A 74 7.00 2.87 7.63
N ALA A 75 5.88 3.11 6.95
CA ALA A 75 5.71 4.22 6.02
C ALA A 75 4.37 4.91 6.26
N ALA A 76 4.28 6.17 5.85
CA ALA A 76 3.06 6.95 5.93
C ALA A 76 2.90 7.82 4.69
N GLY A 77 1.65 8.09 4.31
CA GLY A 77 1.33 8.94 3.16
C GLY A 77 -0.13 9.33 3.13
N GLY A 78 -0.55 9.95 2.05
CA GLY A 78 -1.90 10.49 1.95
C GLY A 78 -2.59 10.28 0.62
N LEU A 79 -3.90 10.05 0.71
CA LEU A 79 -4.83 10.31 -0.37
C LEU A 79 -5.19 11.79 -0.28
N VAL A 80 -4.50 12.63 -1.05
CA VAL A 80 -4.67 14.08 -1.04
C VAL A 80 -5.68 14.50 -2.09
N LEU A 81 -6.73 15.19 -1.68
CA LEU A 81 -7.78 15.70 -2.57
C LEU A 81 -7.63 17.21 -2.77
N ASN A 82 -7.91 17.68 -3.99
CA ASN A 82 -8.10 19.11 -4.25
C ASN A 82 -9.59 19.53 -4.05
N VAL A 83 -9.91 20.76 -4.34
CA VAL A 83 -11.29 21.31 -4.23
C VAL A 83 -12.29 20.61 -5.17
N GLU A 84 -11.81 20.05 -6.28
CA GLU A 84 -12.60 19.27 -7.24
C GLU A 84 -12.70 17.78 -6.87
N ASN A 85 -12.17 17.36 -5.70
CA ASN A 85 -12.03 15.98 -5.25
C ASN A 85 -11.17 15.09 -6.16
N LYS A 86 -10.26 15.67 -6.93
CA LYS A 86 -9.24 14.93 -7.68
C LYS A 86 -8.10 14.51 -6.75
N ILE A 87 -7.49 13.39 -7.06
CA ILE A 87 -6.44 12.74 -6.26
C ILE A 87 -5.08 13.22 -6.75
N LEU A 88 -4.22 13.69 -5.83
CA LEU A 88 -2.82 13.99 -6.11
C LEU A 88 -2.04 12.69 -6.29
N THR A 89 -1.43 12.55 -7.46
CA THR A 89 -0.57 11.42 -7.80
C THR A 89 0.84 11.87 -8.14
N ILE A 90 1.82 11.03 -7.84
CA ILE A 90 3.23 11.18 -8.20
C ILE A 90 3.62 10.16 -9.26
N TYR A 91 4.48 10.53 -10.21
CA TYR A 91 5.03 9.60 -11.21
C TYR A 91 6.49 9.29 -10.87
N LYS A 92 6.74 8.04 -10.48
CA LYS A 92 8.03 7.55 -10.00
C LYS A 92 8.26 6.13 -10.53
N ASN A 93 9.47 5.82 -11.02
CA ASN A 93 9.82 4.48 -11.51
C ASN A 93 8.86 3.92 -12.57
N ASN A 94 8.41 4.78 -13.50
CA ASN A 94 7.49 4.43 -14.60
C ASN A 94 6.09 3.94 -14.16
N VAL A 95 5.66 4.29 -12.95
CA VAL A 95 4.31 4.04 -12.43
C VAL A 95 3.78 5.26 -11.68
N TRP A 96 2.47 5.39 -11.64
CA TRP A 96 1.80 6.36 -10.78
C TRP A 96 1.64 5.79 -9.37
N ASP A 97 1.76 6.64 -8.37
CA ASP A 97 1.67 6.28 -6.96
C ASP A 97 1.04 7.43 -6.16
N LEU A 98 0.72 7.17 -4.90
CA LEU A 98 0.35 8.21 -3.95
C LEU A 98 1.59 8.68 -3.17
N PRO A 99 1.66 9.97 -2.77
CA PRO A 99 2.79 10.49 -2.01
C PRO A 99 2.90 9.82 -0.64
N LYS A 100 4.10 9.32 -0.33
CA LYS A 100 4.43 8.58 0.90
C LYS A 100 5.91 8.35 1.06
N GLY A 101 6.35 8.20 2.29
CA GLY A 101 7.72 7.76 2.57
C GLY A 101 7.87 7.10 3.94
N LYS A 102 9.10 6.93 4.40
CA LYS A 102 9.43 6.22 5.63
C LYS A 102 9.11 7.08 6.86
N VAL A 103 8.49 6.46 7.86
CA VAL A 103 8.37 7.06 9.20
C VAL A 103 9.74 7.06 9.85
N GLN A 104 10.15 8.21 10.36
CA GLN A 104 11.42 8.42 11.07
C GLN A 104 11.18 8.54 12.59
N ASN A 105 11.78 9.54 13.25
CA ASN A 105 11.63 9.80 14.67
C ASN A 105 10.43 10.73 14.98
N GLU A 106 9.27 10.39 14.43
CA GLU A 106 8.05 11.20 14.46
C GLU A 106 6.81 10.30 14.56
N ASN A 107 5.64 10.86 14.83
CA ASN A 107 4.42 10.08 14.76
C ASN A 107 3.97 9.86 13.29
N ILE A 108 3.14 8.83 13.08
CA ILE A 108 2.76 8.36 11.74
C ILE A 108 2.03 9.44 10.93
N LEU A 109 1.22 10.30 11.58
CA LEU A 109 0.51 11.38 10.88
C LEU A 109 1.46 12.50 10.47
N GLU A 110 2.39 12.88 11.35
CA GLU A 110 3.44 13.86 11.05
C GLU A 110 4.30 13.39 9.88
N ALA A 111 4.70 12.10 9.89
CA ALA A 111 5.42 11.50 8.77
C ALA A 111 4.63 11.62 7.45
N ALA A 112 3.33 11.32 7.46
CA ALA A 112 2.51 11.44 6.26
C ALA A 112 2.47 12.89 5.72
N VAL A 113 2.30 13.88 6.60
CA VAL A 113 2.29 15.31 6.21
C VAL A 113 3.66 15.74 5.67
N ARG A 114 4.75 15.36 6.36
CA ARG A 114 6.12 15.67 5.92
C ARG A 114 6.43 15.06 4.56
N GLU A 115 6.15 13.79 4.36
CA GLU A 115 6.42 13.09 3.09
C GLU A 115 5.62 13.69 1.92
N ILE A 116 4.34 14.03 2.14
CA ILE A 116 3.54 14.74 1.12
C ILE A 116 4.20 16.07 0.78
N LYS A 117 4.65 16.83 1.80
CA LYS A 117 5.32 18.12 1.59
C LYS A 117 6.64 17.95 0.85
N GLU A 118 7.46 16.96 1.22
CA GLU A 118 8.75 16.69 0.58
C GLU A 118 8.57 16.24 -0.87
N GLU A 119 7.71 15.23 -1.12
CA GLU A 119 7.54 14.65 -2.45
C GLU A 119 6.80 15.57 -3.43
N THR A 120 5.93 16.49 -2.95
CA THR A 120 5.01 17.26 -3.82
C THR A 120 4.98 18.76 -3.58
N ASN A 121 5.62 19.26 -2.52
CA ASN A 121 5.51 20.63 -2.00
C ASN A 121 4.08 21.02 -1.58
N ALA A 122 3.14 20.08 -1.47
CA ALA A 122 1.77 20.37 -1.04
C ALA A 122 1.70 20.58 0.48
N ASP A 123 1.00 21.63 0.91
CA ASP A 123 0.52 21.78 2.27
C ASP A 123 -0.87 21.17 2.39
N VAL A 124 -1.11 20.35 3.42
CA VAL A 124 -2.34 19.58 3.54
C VAL A 124 -2.98 19.69 4.91
N ASP A 125 -4.29 19.53 4.96
CA ASP A 125 -5.09 19.36 6.16
C ASP A 125 -5.69 17.95 6.22
N LEU A 126 -5.73 17.38 7.42
CA LEU A 126 -6.34 16.07 7.65
C LEU A 126 -7.87 16.16 7.56
N ILE A 127 -8.49 15.33 6.73
CA ILE A 127 -9.98 15.23 6.65
C ILE A 127 -10.50 14.25 7.70
N LYS A 128 -9.84 13.10 7.88
CA LYS A 128 -10.25 12.06 8.83
C LYS A 128 -9.06 11.47 9.56
N LYS A 129 -9.21 11.25 10.87
CA LYS A 129 -8.18 10.59 11.71
C LYS A 129 -8.03 9.10 11.40
N ASN A 130 -9.05 8.45 10.82
CA ASN A 130 -8.98 7.04 10.46
C ASN A 130 -7.99 6.86 9.31
N LYS A 131 -7.14 5.84 9.45
CA LYS A 131 -6.16 5.48 8.43
C LYS A 131 -6.49 4.12 7.81
N ILE A 132 -6.12 3.94 6.56
CA ILE A 132 -6.07 2.64 5.89
C ILE A 132 -4.63 2.15 5.95
N ILE A 133 -4.43 0.84 6.11
CA ILE A 133 -3.10 0.24 6.13
C ILE A 133 -2.98 -0.71 4.96
N THR A 134 -1.89 -0.57 4.20
CA THR A 134 -1.50 -1.52 3.16
C THR A 134 -0.14 -2.12 3.49
N TRP A 135 0.09 -3.35 3.00
CA TRP A 135 1.35 -4.05 3.17
C TRP A 135 1.94 -4.41 1.81
N HIS A 136 3.24 -4.15 1.66
CA HIS A 136 3.99 -4.49 0.47
C HIS A 136 5.25 -5.27 0.83
N ILE A 137 5.42 -6.45 0.24
CA ILE A 137 6.60 -7.28 0.41
C ILE A 137 7.52 -7.09 -0.79
N TYR A 138 8.79 -6.80 -0.52
CA TYR A 138 9.80 -6.69 -1.55
C TYR A 138 11.16 -7.19 -1.06
N TYR A 139 12.01 -7.57 -2.00
CA TYR A 139 13.36 -8.04 -1.72
C TYR A 139 14.37 -6.94 -2.07
N GLU A 140 15.17 -6.56 -1.10
CA GLU A 140 16.20 -5.54 -1.23
C GLU A 140 17.34 -5.82 -0.26
N LEU A 141 18.60 -5.59 -0.70
CA LEU A 141 19.81 -5.80 0.11
C LEU A 141 19.84 -7.18 0.80
N GLU A 142 19.53 -8.22 0.02
CA GLU A 142 19.50 -9.63 0.49
C GLU A 142 18.49 -9.91 1.61
N GLN A 143 17.57 -9.01 1.87
CA GLN A 143 16.52 -9.15 2.89
C GLN A 143 15.13 -9.05 2.27
N ILE A 144 14.19 -9.75 2.92
CA ILE A 144 12.77 -9.62 2.63
C ILE A 144 12.22 -8.54 3.54
N ASN A 145 11.70 -7.48 2.93
CA ASN A 145 11.12 -6.35 3.64
C ASN A 145 9.59 -6.41 3.56
N LEU A 146 8.93 -6.13 4.68
CA LEU A 146 7.50 -5.86 4.76
C LEU A 146 7.32 -4.37 5.04
N LYS A 147 6.90 -3.62 4.02
CA LYS A 147 6.53 -2.21 4.18
C LYS A 147 5.05 -2.13 4.57
N GLU A 148 4.78 -1.60 5.75
CA GLU A 148 3.45 -1.23 6.23
C GLU A 148 3.26 0.26 6.00
N THR A 149 2.33 0.63 5.12
CA THR A 149 2.03 2.04 4.82
C THR A 149 0.69 2.43 5.42
N SER A 150 0.71 3.46 6.26
CA SER A 150 -0.48 4.11 6.81
C SER A 150 -0.92 5.26 5.91
N TRP A 151 -2.13 5.20 5.38
CA TRP A 151 -2.71 6.18 4.46
C TRP A 151 -3.76 7.02 5.18
N PHE A 152 -3.66 8.33 5.02
CA PHE A 152 -4.61 9.30 5.57
C PHE A 152 -5.35 10.02 4.45
N LEU A 153 -6.64 10.30 4.66
CA LEU A 153 -7.41 11.15 3.77
C LEU A 153 -7.16 12.61 4.12
N MET A 154 -6.63 13.37 3.17
CA MET A 154 -6.21 14.75 3.35
C MET A 154 -6.73 15.65 2.23
N ARG A 155 -6.72 16.95 2.46
CA ARG A 155 -7.07 17.98 1.49
C ARG A 155 -5.92 18.96 1.34
N ILE A 156 -5.60 19.32 0.10
CA ILE A 156 -4.59 20.35 -0.17
C ILE A 156 -5.08 21.70 0.37
N LYS A 157 -4.17 22.46 0.98
CA LYS A 157 -4.43 23.85 1.32
C LYS A 157 -4.39 24.72 0.07
N ASN A 158 -5.21 25.75 0.05
CA ASN A 158 -5.19 26.75 -1.02
C ASN A 158 -3.79 27.41 -1.09
N ASN A 159 -3.32 27.73 -2.31
CA ASN A 159 -2.03 28.34 -2.63
C ASN A 159 -0.78 27.44 -2.57
N SER A 160 -0.90 26.12 -2.47
CA SER A 160 0.24 25.23 -2.62
C SER A 160 0.65 25.12 -4.10
N THR A 161 1.87 25.51 -4.43
CA THR A 161 2.46 25.23 -5.75
C THR A 161 3.09 23.87 -5.72
N LEU A 162 2.59 22.95 -6.55
CA LEU A 162 3.11 21.58 -6.61
C LEU A 162 4.47 21.54 -7.30
N ILE A 163 5.44 20.91 -6.66
CA ILE A 163 6.82 20.73 -7.16
C ILE A 163 7.25 19.30 -6.88
N PRO A 164 7.59 18.50 -7.92
CA PRO A 164 8.05 17.14 -7.70
C PRO A 164 9.45 17.10 -7.10
N GLN A 165 9.67 16.23 -6.13
CA GLN A 165 10.98 15.99 -5.52
C GLN A 165 11.85 15.13 -6.47
N LYS A 166 12.72 15.78 -7.23
CA LYS A 166 13.56 15.12 -8.24
C LYS A 166 14.60 14.17 -7.64
N GLU A 167 15.08 14.46 -6.44
CA GLU A 167 16.06 13.67 -5.69
C GLU A 167 15.53 12.25 -5.39
N GLU A 168 14.22 12.10 -5.26
CA GLU A 168 13.55 10.82 -5.13
C GLU A 168 13.06 10.22 -6.47
N SER A 169 13.55 10.74 -7.60
CA SER A 169 13.15 10.30 -8.94
C SER A 169 11.67 10.49 -9.23
N ILE A 170 11.00 11.45 -8.58
CA ILE A 170 9.66 11.87 -8.92
C ILE A 170 9.75 12.84 -10.09
N THR A 171 9.23 12.45 -11.24
CA THR A 171 9.37 13.20 -12.49
C THR A 171 8.13 14.00 -12.87
N ASN A 172 6.96 13.64 -12.31
CA ASN A 172 5.72 14.33 -12.60
C ASN A 172 4.74 14.25 -11.42
N LEU A 173 3.86 15.27 -11.33
CA LEU A 173 2.73 15.34 -10.41
C LEU A 173 1.46 15.58 -11.22
N ARG A 174 0.35 14.97 -10.81
CA ARG A 174 -0.91 15.09 -11.51
C ARG A 174 -2.10 14.99 -10.57
N TRP A 175 -3.15 15.75 -10.87
CA TRP A 175 -4.48 15.56 -10.33
C TRP A 175 -5.24 14.59 -11.22
N ALA A 176 -5.64 13.44 -10.69
CA ALA A 176 -6.40 12.41 -11.38
C ALA A 176 -7.81 12.32 -10.81
N ASP A 177 -8.81 12.18 -11.68
CA ASP A 177 -10.15 11.79 -11.27
C ASP A 177 -10.13 10.35 -10.72
N ILE A 178 -11.12 9.99 -9.90
CA ILE A 178 -11.16 8.67 -9.26
C ILE A 178 -11.23 7.53 -10.29
N ASP A 179 -11.99 7.71 -11.35
CA ASP A 179 -12.11 6.72 -12.43
C ASP A 179 -10.81 6.63 -13.25
N GLU A 180 -10.16 7.76 -13.48
CA GLU A 180 -8.86 7.83 -14.11
C GLU A 180 -7.80 7.14 -13.27
N PHE A 181 -7.76 7.42 -11.95
CA PHE A 181 -6.82 6.81 -11.03
C PHE A 181 -6.92 5.28 -11.02
N GLN A 182 -8.12 4.71 -11.09
CA GLN A 182 -8.34 3.26 -11.15
C GLN A 182 -7.77 2.62 -12.43
N ASN A 183 -7.58 3.40 -13.49
CA ASN A 183 -7.06 2.94 -14.79
C ASN A 183 -5.57 3.28 -15.00
N LEU A 184 -4.95 4.03 -14.10
CA LEU A 184 -3.53 4.32 -14.17
C LEU A 184 -2.70 3.05 -13.93
N LYS A 185 -1.51 3.02 -14.53
CA LYS A 185 -0.50 2.01 -14.18
C LYS A 185 0.06 2.35 -12.81
N THR A 186 -0.45 1.69 -11.78
CA THR A 186 -0.04 1.86 -10.38
C THR A 186 0.57 0.56 -9.82
N TYR A 187 1.08 0.62 -8.60
CA TYR A 187 1.36 -0.60 -7.83
C TYR A 187 0.04 -1.27 -7.42
N ASN A 188 0.03 -2.61 -7.41
CA ASN A 188 -1.19 -3.38 -7.06
C ASN A 188 -1.70 -3.15 -5.61
N SER A 189 -0.93 -2.47 -4.77
CA SER A 189 -1.31 -2.12 -3.39
C SER A 189 -1.96 -0.74 -3.24
N ILE A 190 -2.13 -0.03 -4.37
CA ILE A 190 -2.70 1.32 -4.42
C ILE A 190 -4.09 1.31 -5.07
#